data_b7d18d1e662f19488d07dd6530e9376f
#
_entry.id   b7d18d1e662f19488d07dd6530e9376f
#
_cell.length_a   1.000
_cell.length_b   1.000
_cell.length_c   1.000
_cell.angle_alpha   90.00
_cell.angle_beta   90.00
_cell.angle_gamma   90.00
#
_symmetry.space_group_name_H-M   'P 1'
#
loop_
_entity.id
_entity.type
_entity.pdbx_description
1 polymer ?
#
loop_
_entity_poly.entity_id
_entity_poly.type
_entity_poly.pdbx_seq_one_letter_code
_entity_poly.pdbx_strand_id
1 'polypeptide(L)'
;MHMDGSSFEELAATSVLVKRTAKRLSKSCLEISGKWIFEQAQSGNKVCIEETDRLCDILAKGIANLCYVLNPEIVVIGGGISAQENYLRPRIEKGLDRYLIPEVRRKTKLGFAKFGNHAGMLGACCAAGILENIE
;
A
#
# COMPACT_ATOMS: atom_id res chain seq x y z
N MET A 1 -5.62 8.75 -18.30
CA MET A 1 -4.66 9.19 -17.25
C MET A 1 -3.26 8.76 -17.70
N HIS A 2 -2.47 9.71 -18.20
CA HIS A 2 -1.05 9.45 -18.48
C HIS A 2 -0.33 9.27 -17.15
N MET A 3 -0.14 8.05 -16.76
CA MET A 3 0.96 7.67 -15.90
C MET A 3 2.12 7.42 -16.88
N ASP A 4 3.15 8.21 -16.80
CA ASP A 4 4.33 8.31 -17.69
C ASP A 4 4.89 6.96 -18.23
N GLY A 5 4.06 6.09 -18.82
CA GLY A 5 4.42 4.76 -19.31
C GLY A 5 4.81 3.74 -18.24
N SER A 6 4.80 4.11 -16.96
CA SER A 6 5.13 3.22 -15.84
C SER A 6 3.91 2.42 -15.40
N SER A 7 4.08 1.11 -15.17
CA SER A 7 3.01 0.27 -14.61
C SER A 7 2.69 0.67 -13.16
N PHE A 8 1.48 0.34 -12.69
CA PHE A 8 1.10 0.56 -11.29
C PHE A 8 2.09 -0.10 -10.32
N GLU A 9 2.55 -1.30 -10.65
CA GLU A 9 3.54 -2.04 -9.86
C GLU A 9 4.88 -1.28 -9.76
N GLU A 10 5.36 -0.70 -10.86
CA GLU A 10 6.57 0.12 -10.88
C GLU A 10 6.45 1.39 -10.03
N LEU A 11 5.24 1.90 -9.84
CA LEU A 11 5.01 3.10 -9.05
C LEU A 11 4.73 2.81 -7.57
N ALA A 12 4.05 1.71 -7.27
CA ALA A 12 3.57 1.35 -5.93
C ALA A 12 4.47 0.37 -5.18
N ALA A 13 5.52 -0.17 -5.81
CA ALA A 13 6.43 -1.12 -5.17
C ALA A 13 7.26 -0.45 -4.07
N THR A 14 7.46 -1.17 -2.95
CA THR A 14 8.32 -0.72 -1.85
C THR A 14 9.75 -0.46 -2.30
N SER A 15 10.25 -1.22 -3.28
CA SER A 15 11.58 -1.01 -3.87
C SER A 15 11.71 0.35 -4.55
N VAL A 16 10.65 0.85 -5.16
CA VAL A 16 10.62 2.18 -5.77
C VAL A 16 10.60 3.27 -4.70
N LEU A 17 9.83 3.08 -3.64
CA LEU A 17 9.85 3.96 -2.46
C LEU A 17 11.28 4.09 -1.92
N VAL A 18 11.98 2.96 -1.72
CA VAL A 18 13.37 2.94 -1.23
C VAL A 18 14.31 3.68 -2.19
N LYS A 19 14.27 3.37 -3.48
CA LYS A 19 15.13 4.01 -4.49
C LYS A 19 14.93 5.52 -4.55
N ARG A 20 13.69 5.99 -4.52
CA ARG A 20 13.38 7.42 -4.58
C ARG A 20 13.79 8.16 -3.31
N THR A 21 13.50 7.58 -2.14
CA THR A 21 13.89 8.15 -0.86
C THR A 21 15.42 8.21 -0.72
N ALA A 22 16.12 7.13 -1.08
CA ALA A 22 17.59 7.07 -1.08
C ALA A 22 18.19 8.18 -1.95
N LYS A 23 17.70 8.33 -3.19
CA LYS A 23 18.15 9.39 -4.10
C LYS A 23 17.97 10.79 -3.50
N ARG A 24 16.81 11.06 -2.90
CA ARG A 24 16.51 12.38 -2.29
C ARG A 24 17.35 12.67 -1.04
N LEU A 25 17.70 11.63 -0.28
CA LEU A 25 18.52 11.75 0.93
C LEU A 25 20.03 11.61 0.65
N SER A 26 20.43 11.43 -0.61
CA SER A 26 21.83 11.15 -1.00
C SER A 26 22.42 9.96 -0.25
N LYS A 27 21.62 8.91 -0.04
CA LYS A 27 21.99 7.66 0.63
C LYS A 27 22.01 6.50 -0.36
N SER A 28 22.72 5.43 -0.01
CA SER A 28 22.64 4.18 -0.75
C SER A 28 21.29 3.46 -0.49
N CYS A 29 20.75 2.79 -1.52
CA CYS A 29 19.59 1.91 -1.33
C CYS A 29 19.85 0.74 -0.37
N LEU A 30 21.12 0.42 -0.09
CA LEU A 30 21.50 -0.62 0.86
C LEU A 30 21.47 -0.13 2.32
N GLU A 31 21.48 1.20 2.54
CA GLU A 31 21.49 1.81 3.87
C GLU A 31 20.09 2.05 4.43
N ILE A 32 19.07 2.00 3.58
CA ILE A 32 17.68 2.28 3.98
C ILE A 32 16.77 1.16 3.54
N SER A 33 15.77 0.88 4.35
CA SER A 33 14.71 -0.08 4.06
C SER A 33 13.34 0.60 4.05
N GLY A 34 12.33 -0.08 3.51
CA GLY A 34 10.95 0.40 3.59
C GLY A 34 10.53 0.67 5.04
N LYS A 35 10.83 -0.25 5.95
CA LYS A 35 10.55 -0.08 7.38
C LYS A 35 11.21 1.18 7.95
N TRP A 36 12.49 1.39 7.69
CA TRP A 36 13.21 2.58 8.12
C TRP A 36 12.56 3.87 7.61
N ILE A 37 12.10 3.89 6.35
CA ILE A 37 11.43 5.06 5.77
C ILE A 37 10.15 5.40 6.53
N PHE A 38 9.33 4.41 6.88
CA PHE A 38 8.12 4.63 7.66
C PHE A 38 8.42 5.09 9.08
N GLU A 39 9.44 4.55 9.73
CA GLU A 39 9.92 5.00 11.05
C GLU A 39 10.37 6.46 11.00
N GLN A 40 11.15 6.85 9.99
CA GLN A 40 11.59 8.22 9.80
C GLN A 40 10.43 9.18 9.46
N ALA A 41 9.45 8.74 8.69
CA ALA A 41 8.26 9.53 8.42
C ALA A 41 7.45 9.78 9.70
N GLN A 42 7.31 8.77 10.56
CA GLN A 42 6.65 8.90 11.87
C GLN A 42 7.42 9.82 12.81
N SER A 43 8.76 9.88 12.69
CA SER A 43 9.63 10.78 13.45
C SER A 43 9.67 12.21 12.91
N GLY A 44 8.97 12.51 11.81
CA GLY A 44 8.86 13.86 11.26
C GLY A 44 9.85 14.20 10.14
N ASN A 45 10.58 13.21 9.58
CA ASN A 45 11.45 13.47 8.42
C ASN A 45 10.61 13.84 7.20
N LYS A 46 10.76 15.08 6.72
CA LYS A 46 9.95 15.65 5.64
C LYS A 46 10.05 14.86 4.34
N VAL A 47 11.26 14.43 3.95
CA VAL A 47 11.47 13.65 2.71
C VAL A 47 10.75 12.33 2.79
N CYS A 48 10.85 11.63 3.92
CA CYS A 48 10.17 10.34 4.14
C CYS A 48 8.64 10.52 4.15
N ILE A 49 8.13 11.59 4.76
CA ILE A 49 6.69 11.91 4.76
C ILE A 49 6.19 12.12 3.32
N GLU A 50 6.86 12.96 2.55
CA GLU A 50 6.47 13.26 1.16
C GLU A 50 6.48 12.01 0.28
N GLU A 51 7.50 11.15 0.42
CA GLU A 51 7.59 9.94 -0.37
C GLU A 51 6.57 8.87 0.03
N THR A 52 6.26 8.76 1.31
CA THR A 52 5.20 7.87 1.80
C THR A 52 3.81 8.40 1.47
N ASP A 53 3.57 9.71 1.52
CA ASP A 53 2.31 10.32 1.09
C ASP A 53 2.07 10.13 -0.42
N ARG A 54 3.14 10.24 -1.23
CA ARG A 54 3.06 9.93 -2.66
C ARG A 54 2.72 8.46 -2.91
N LEU A 55 3.30 7.54 -2.15
CA LEU A 55 2.95 6.11 -2.23
C LEU A 55 1.46 5.90 -1.90
N CYS A 56 0.97 6.53 -0.82
CA CYS A 56 -0.42 6.42 -0.42
C CYS A 56 -1.39 6.98 -1.49
N ASP A 57 -1.02 8.07 -2.14
CA ASP A 57 -1.83 8.66 -3.22
C ASP A 57 -1.89 7.74 -4.45
N ILE A 58 -0.77 7.12 -4.83
CA ILE A 58 -0.72 6.13 -5.92
C ILE A 58 -1.58 4.90 -5.58
N LEU A 59 -1.46 4.39 -4.36
CA LEU A 59 -2.29 3.26 -3.88
C LEU A 59 -3.78 3.62 -3.91
N ALA A 60 -4.16 4.79 -3.42
CA ALA A 60 -5.55 5.25 -3.43
C ALA A 60 -6.11 5.37 -4.85
N LYS A 61 -5.32 5.89 -5.81
CA LYS A 61 -5.72 5.94 -7.23
C LYS A 61 -5.92 4.55 -7.82
N GLY A 62 -4.99 3.63 -7.58
CA GLY A 62 -5.09 2.26 -8.05
C GLY A 62 -6.31 1.55 -7.48
N ILE A 63 -6.55 1.68 -6.18
CA ILE A 63 -7.73 1.13 -5.50
C ILE A 63 -9.01 1.74 -6.07
N ALA A 64 -9.05 3.05 -6.28
CA ALA A 64 -10.23 3.73 -6.86
C ALA A 64 -10.54 3.20 -8.26
N ASN A 65 -9.53 2.99 -9.11
CA ASN A 65 -9.74 2.39 -10.43
C ASN A 65 -10.33 0.98 -10.32
N LEU A 66 -9.83 0.14 -9.42
CA LEU A 66 -10.40 -1.20 -9.16
C LEU A 66 -11.83 -1.12 -8.66
N CYS A 67 -12.16 -0.17 -7.80
CA CYS A 67 -13.51 0.03 -7.29
C CYS A 67 -14.49 0.41 -8.40
N TYR A 68 -14.09 1.24 -9.34
CA TYR A 68 -14.95 1.61 -10.48
C TYR A 68 -15.18 0.46 -11.46
N VAL A 69 -14.18 -0.42 -11.65
CA VAL A 69 -14.28 -1.54 -12.59
C VAL A 69 -14.99 -2.74 -11.97
N LEU A 70 -14.63 -3.10 -10.74
CA LEU A 70 -15.03 -4.35 -10.09
C LEU A 70 -16.12 -4.16 -9.02
N ASN A 71 -16.32 -2.93 -8.53
CA ASN A 71 -17.25 -2.60 -7.44
C ASN A 71 -17.12 -3.55 -6.22
N PRO A 72 -15.94 -3.77 -5.67
CA PRO A 72 -15.72 -4.72 -4.59
C PRO A 72 -16.29 -4.19 -3.27
N GLU A 73 -16.72 -5.09 -2.39
CA GLU A 73 -17.13 -4.74 -1.02
C GLU A 73 -15.92 -4.43 -0.13
N ILE A 74 -14.80 -5.08 -0.41
CA ILE A 74 -13.54 -4.90 0.33
C ILE A 74 -12.34 -4.98 -0.60
N VAL A 75 -11.36 -4.12 -0.36
CA VAL A 75 -10.02 -4.17 -0.96
C VAL A 75 -9.02 -4.40 0.16
N VAL A 76 -8.19 -5.42 0.03
CA VAL A 76 -7.18 -5.79 1.05
C VAL A 76 -5.79 -5.47 0.55
N ILE A 77 -5.04 -4.68 1.32
CA ILE A 77 -3.63 -4.41 1.08
C ILE A 77 -2.81 -5.49 1.76
N GLY A 78 -2.01 -6.20 0.97
CA GLY A 78 -1.09 -7.24 1.44
C GLY A 78 0.38 -6.84 1.27
N GLY A 79 1.26 -7.82 1.51
CA GLY A 79 2.70 -7.65 1.37
C GLY A 79 3.35 -6.94 2.56
N GLY A 80 4.63 -6.59 2.42
CA GLY A 80 5.44 -6.03 3.51
C GLY A 80 4.92 -4.71 4.09
N ILE A 81 4.20 -3.93 3.29
CA ILE A 81 3.64 -2.64 3.74
C ILE A 81 2.40 -2.79 4.64
N SER A 82 1.73 -3.96 4.63
CA SER A 82 0.54 -4.18 5.47
C SER A 82 0.82 -4.05 6.97
N ALA A 83 2.06 -4.27 7.40
CA ALA A 83 2.51 -4.04 8.77
C ALA A 83 2.44 -2.57 9.20
N GLN A 84 2.36 -1.64 8.24
CA GLN A 84 2.29 -0.19 8.47
C GLN A 84 0.84 0.33 8.42
N GLU A 85 -0.15 -0.51 8.69
CA GLU A 85 -1.57 -0.19 8.61
C GLU A 85 -1.93 1.13 9.31
N ASN A 86 -1.47 1.31 10.54
CA ASN A 86 -1.79 2.50 11.34
C ASN A 86 -1.33 3.81 10.67
N TYR A 87 -0.23 3.75 9.94
CA TYR A 87 0.30 4.90 9.20
C TYR A 87 -0.38 5.07 7.83
N LEU A 88 -0.60 3.98 7.11
CA LEU A 88 -1.10 3.97 5.74
C LEU A 88 -2.62 4.21 5.66
N ARG A 89 -3.40 3.57 6.54
CA ARG A 89 -4.87 3.59 6.50
C ARG A 89 -5.45 5.01 6.39
N PRO A 90 -5.16 5.95 7.29
CA PRO A 90 -5.78 7.27 7.25
C PRO A 90 -5.40 8.06 5.99
N ARG A 91 -4.19 7.83 5.46
CA ARG A 91 -3.70 8.49 4.24
C ARG A 91 -4.37 7.95 2.98
N ILE A 92 -4.48 6.64 2.89
CA ILE A 92 -5.13 5.98 1.75
C ILE A 92 -6.63 6.29 1.76
N GLU A 93 -7.30 6.23 2.91
CA GLU A 93 -8.73 6.56 3.04
C GLU A 93 -9.00 8.01 2.61
N LYS A 94 -8.15 8.96 3.03
CA LYS A 94 -8.24 10.35 2.55
C LYS A 94 -8.09 10.47 1.04
N GLY A 95 -7.24 9.66 0.44
CA GLY A 95 -7.12 9.56 -1.02
C GLY A 95 -8.38 8.98 -1.67
N LEU A 96 -8.93 7.90 -1.09
CA LEU A 96 -10.17 7.29 -1.58
C LEU A 96 -11.36 8.25 -1.50
N ASP A 97 -11.47 9.05 -0.43
CA ASP A 97 -12.51 10.09 -0.29
C ASP A 97 -12.40 11.17 -1.39
N ARG A 98 -11.21 11.36 -1.95
CA ARG A 98 -10.97 12.29 -3.06
C ARG A 98 -11.28 11.68 -4.43
N TYR A 99 -10.97 10.39 -4.61
CA TYR A 99 -11.03 9.73 -5.92
C TYR A 99 -12.32 8.95 -6.18
N LEU A 100 -13.05 8.57 -5.14
CA LEU A 100 -14.30 7.84 -5.27
C LEU A 100 -15.52 8.75 -5.09
N ILE A 101 -16.53 8.53 -5.93
CA ILE A 101 -17.84 9.12 -5.69
C ILE A 101 -18.45 8.54 -4.40
N PRO A 102 -19.30 9.29 -3.68
CA PRO A 102 -19.83 8.87 -2.37
C PRO A 102 -20.54 7.51 -2.39
N GLU A 103 -21.21 7.16 -3.47
CA GLU A 103 -21.93 5.91 -3.63
C GLU A 103 -20.99 4.69 -3.61
N VAL A 104 -19.86 4.78 -4.31
CA VAL A 104 -18.85 3.73 -4.37
C VAL A 104 -18.04 3.71 -3.06
N ARG A 105 -17.68 4.88 -2.55
CA ARG A 105 -16.89 5.00 -1.31
C ARG A 105 -17.57 4.36 -0.10
N ARG A 106 -18.88 4.52 0.04
CA ARG A 106 -19.67 3.92 1.12
C ARG A 106 -19.74 2.39 1.08
N LYS A 107 -19.64 1.80 -0.11
CA LYS A 107 -19.72 0.35 -0.31
C LYS A 107 -18.40 -0.36 -0.10
N THR A 108 -17.28 0.31 -0.41
CA THR A 108 -15.95 -0.30 -0.39
C THR A 108 -15.25 -0.08 0.95
N LYS A 109 -14.83 -1.17 1.57
CA LYS A 109 -14.00 -1.17 2.78
C LYS A 109 -12.54 -1.38 2.44
N LEU A 110 -11.65 -0.75 3.20
CA LEU A 110 -10.21 -0.96 3.11
C LEU A 110 -9.76 -1.89 4.24
N GLY A 111 -9.13 -3.01 3.86
CA GLY A 111 -8.53 -3.97 4.77
C GLY A 111 -7.01 -4.05 4.62
N PHE A 112 -6.36 -4.62 5.61
CA PHE A 112 -4.93 -4.94 5.59
C PHE A 112 -4.71 -6.38 5.99
N ALA A 113 -3.82 -7.09 5.27
CA ALA A 113 -3.52 -8.48 5.56
C ALA A 113 -2.77 -8.60 6.89
N LYS A 114 -3.24 -9.48 7.77
CA LYS A 114 -2.65 -9.68 9.11
C LYS A 114 -1.28 -10.36 9.08
N PHE A 115 -1.02 -11.16 8.06
CA PHE A 115 0.16 -12.03 7.97
C PHE A 115 1.28 -11.46 7.09
N GLY A 116 1.18 -10.21 6.65
CA GLY A 116 2.21 -9.55 5.84
C GLY A 116 2.56 -10.36 4.58
N ASN A 117 3.86 -10.66 4.39
CA ASN A 117 4.34 -11.42 3.23
C ASN A 117 3.94 -12.90 3.24
N HIS A 118 3.49 -13.44 4.38
CA HIS A 118 3.08 -14.84 4.51
C HIS A 118 1.61 -15.09 4.15
N ALA A 119 0.83 -14.03 3.90
CA ALA A 119 -0.61 -14.16 3.62
C ALA A 119 -0.90 -15.05 2.40
N GLY A 120 -0.12 -14.91 1.33
CA GLY A 120 -0.25 -15.75 0.13
C GLY A 120 0.08 -17.21 0.39
N MET A 121 1.11 -17.49 1.18
CA MET A 121 1.51 -18.85 1.57
C MET A 121 0.47 -19.53 2.46
N LEU A 122 -0.08 -18.80 3.44
CA LEU A 122 -1.17 -19.29 4.29
C LEU A 122 -2.44 -19.54 3.50
N GLY A 123 -2.79 -18.63 2.57
CA GLY A 123 -3.93 -18.81 1.67
C GLY A 123 -3.80 -20.05 0.79
N ALA A 124 -2.60 -20.32 0.23
CA ALA A 124 -2.33 -21.52 -0.54
C ALA A 124 -2.44 -22.80 0.30
N CYS A 125 -1.93 -22.78 1.55
CA CYS A 125 -2.07 -23.88 2.48
C CYS A 125 -3.53 -24.17 2.85
N CYS A 126 -4.33 -23.13 3.08
CA CYS A 126 -5.78 -23.27 3.33
C CYS A 126 -6.51 -23.83 2.10
N ALA A 127 -6.23 -23.31 0.91
CA ALA A 127 -6.82 -23.79 -0.34
C ALA A 127 -6.46 -25.25 -0.67
N ALA A 128 -5.26 -25.69 -0.27
CA ALA A 128 -4.81 -27.08 -0.41
C ALA A 128 -5.35 -28.02 0.69
N GLY A 129 -6.15 -27.51 1.65
CA GLY A 129 -6.68 -28.30 2.76
C GLY A 129 -5.65 -28.72 3.81
N ILE A 130 -4.47 -28.08 3.81
CA ILE A 130 -3.38 -28.41 4.75
C ILE A 130 -3.63 -27.78 6.12
N LEU A 131 -4.34 -26.64 6.16
CA LEU A 131 -4.73 -25.95 7.38
C LEU A 131 -6.25 -25.91 7.46
N GLU A 132 -6.82 -26.74 8.33
CA GLU A 132 -8.21 -26.65 8.73
C GLU A 132 -8.34 -25.59 9.83
N ASN A 133 -9.11 -24.54 9.56
CA ASN A 133 -9.49 -23.47 10.50
C ASN A 133 -8.34 -22.67 11.12
N ILE A 134 -7.98 -21.58 10.46
CA ILE A 134 -7.34 -20.45 11.13
C ILE A 134 -8.45 -19.48 11.53
N GLU A 135 -8.89 -19.60 12.81
CA GLU A 135 -9.72 -18.57 13.45
C GLU A 135 -8.92 -17.30 13.73
#